data_dc413d309cb0b4aac6d55a2d4e095cca
#
_entry.id   dc413d309cb0b4aac6d55a2d4e095cca
#
_cell.length_a   1.000
_cell.length_b   1.000
_cell.length_c   1.000
_cell.angle_alpha   90.00
_cell.angle_beta   90.00
_cell.angle_gamma   90.00
#
_symmetry.space_group_name_H-M   'P 1'
#
loop_
_entity.id
_entity.type
_entity.pdbx_description
1 polymer ?
#
loop_
_entity_poly.entity_id
_entity_poly.type
_entity_poly.pdbx_seq_one_letter_code
_entity_poly.pdbx_strand_id
1 'polypeptide(L)'
;LARGELHCIGATTLDEYRQYIEKDAALARRFQPVMVDEPTVEDTISILRGLKERYEVFHGVKITDSALVAAATLSHRYITDRFLPDKAIDLVDEACALIKTELDSMPTELDEQRRKIMQLEIEESALKKETDNLSKERLADLQKELAELRDTFNTQKAQWDNEKHSVEKLQKLREQIEDINKQIQKAKQNYDLEKAAQLQYGELPKLQQQLEIEEKSVKESDRSLVHEAVTDDEIARIISRWTGIPVTRLTEGERAKLLTLEDQLHKRVVGQDEGVKRVTDAILRSKAGIKDPTKPIGSFLFLGPTGVGKTELAKTLAENLFDDEQNMVRIDMSEYMEKYSVSRLIGAPPGYVGYEEGGQLTEAVRRKPYSVVLFDEIEKAHPDVFNVLLQVLDDGRITDSQGRTVDFKNTILIMTSNIGASYLLDGINEDGTIKPEAEAAVMNDLRNHFRPEFLNRLDETILFKPLTKSNISGIINLLVDDLNKRLADKEISIRLTDAAKQHIVEN
;
A
#
# COMPACT_ATOMS: atom_id res chain seq x y z
N LEU A 1 25.98 10.79 39.90
CA LEU A 1 26.81 10.03 38.97
C LEU A 1 28.31 10.05 39.32
N ALA A 2 28.92 11.22 39.53
CA ALA A 2 30.36 11.32 39.79
C ALA A 2 30.83 10.63 41.08
N ARG A 3 29.96 10.44 42.05
CA ARG A 3 30.26 9.78 43.38
C ARG A 3 29.87 8.30 43.41
N GLY A 4 29.36 7.74 42.31
CA GLY A 4 28.94 6.34 42.25
C GLY A 4 27.65 6.00 43.02
N GLU A 5 26.95 7.00 43.55
CA GLU A 5 25.74 6.80 44.39
C GLU A 5 24.48 6.54 43.56
N LEU A 6 24.52 6.79 42.25
CA LEU A 6 23.39 6.65 41.33
C LEU A 6 23.78 5.81 40.10
N HIS A 7 23.05 4.74 39.90
CA HIS A 7 23.06 4.01 38.66
C HIS A 7 21.98 4.59 37.73
N CYS A 8 22.36 5.01 36.52
CA CYS A 8 21.47 5.66 35.58
C CYS A 8 21.59 4.98 34.23
N ILE A 9 20.46 4.61 33.66
CA ILE A 9 20.33 4.15 32.25
C ILE A 9 19.52 5.21 31.54
N GLY A 10 20.10 5.80 30.50
CA GLY A 10 19.43 6.77 29.63
C GLY A 10 19.14 6.15 28.27
N ALA A 11 17.99 6.44 27.69
CA ALA A 11 17.67 6.12 26.31
C ALA A 11 17.50 7.41 25.51
N THR A 12 18.05 7.45 24.31
CA THR A 12 18.00 8.60 23.41
C THR A 12 18.19 8.15 21.97
N THR A 13 17.89 9.00 21.00
CA THR A 13 18.19 8.76 19.60
C THR A 13 19.66 9.07 19.29
N LEU A 14 20.17 8.53 18.18
CA LEU A 14 21.56 8.79 17.76
C LEU A 14 21.84 10.28 17.51
N ASP A 15 20.86 10.99 16.96
CA ASP A 15 20.99 12.43 16.67
C ASP A 15 21.00 13.26 17.93
N GLU A 16 20.12 12.96 18.89
CA GLU A 16 20.12 13.61 20.21
C GLU A 16 21.39 13.28 21.00
N TYR A 17 21.87 12.02 20.94
CA TYR A 17 23.13 11.64 21.56
C TYR A 17 24.28 12.48 21.03
N ARG A 18 24.42 12.61 19.69
CA ARG A 18 25.44 13.44 19.04
C ARG A 18 25.30 14.93 19.40
N GLN A 19 24.06 15.41 19.48
CA GLN A 19 23.78 16.82 19.73
C GLN A 19 24.02 17.23 21.17
N TYR A 20 23.62 16.40 22.13
CA TYR A 20 23.56 16.78 23.54
C TYR A 20 24.54 16.02 24.44
N ILE A 21 24.86 14.77 24.16
CA ILE A 21 25.72 13.94 25.04
C ILE A 21 27.17 13.94 24.58
N GLU A 22 27.40 13.68 23.30
CA GLU A 22 28.77 13.56 22.74
C GLU A 22 29.54 14.88 22.82
N LYS A 23 28.87 16.01 22.69
CA LYS A 23 29.46 17.34 22.81
C LYS A 23 29.85 17.71 24.24
N ASP A 24 29.21 17.09 25.24
CA ASP A 24 29.57 17.29 26.66
C ASP A 24 30.57 16.22 27.12
N ALA A 25 31.83 16.58 27.13
CA ALA A 25 32.92 15.68 27.56
C ALA A 25 32.74 15.11 28.99
N ALA A 26 31.98 15.80 29.87
CA ALA A 26 31.73 15.33 31.22
C ALA A 26 30.63 14.24 31.24
N LEU A 27 29.63 14.31 30.34
CA LEU A 27 28.59 13.29 30.19
C LEU A 27 29.15 12.11 29.40
N ALA A 28 29.83 12.33 28.29
CA ALA A 28 30.37 11.28 27.41
C ALA A 28 31.31 10.32 28.15
N ARG A 29 32.09 10.81 29.14
CA ARG A 29 32.98 9.97 29.97
C ARG A 29 32.25 9.17 31.06
N ARG A 30 31.00 9.50 31.39
CA ARG A 30 30.22 8.87 32.46
C ARG A 30 29.19 7.86 31.97
N PHE A 31 28.84 7.93 30.70
CA PHE A 31 27.94 7.00 30.08
C PHE A 31 28.67 6.17 29.02
N GLN A 32 28.55 4.87 29.12
CA GLN A 32 29.01 4.00 28.05
C GLN A 32 27.87 3.84 27.02
N PRO A 33 28.07 4.21 25.76
CA PRO A 33 27.05 4.04 24.76
C PRO A 33 26.85 2.55 24.47
N VAL A 34 25.58 2.14 24.39
CA VAL A 34 25.16 0.80 23.96
C VAL A 34 24.26 1.03 22.75
N MET A 35 24.75 0.59 21.59
CA MET A 35 23.98 0.64 20.35
C MET A 35 22.88 -0.41 20.39
N VAL A 36 21.68 -0.03 20.03
CA VAL A 36 20.53 -0.91 19.86
C VAL A 36 20.12 -0.82 18.41
N ASP A 37 20.47 -1.85 17.63
CA ASP A 37 20.15 -1.92 16.22
C ASP A 37 18.70 -2.38 16.01
N GLU A 38 18.16 -2.14 14.82
CA GLU A 38 16.84 -2.65 14.41
C GLU A 38 16.87 -4.18 14.38
N PRO A 39 15.91 -4.88 15.04
CA PRO A 39 15.86 -6.33 15.02
C PRO A 39 15.50 -6.86 13.62
N THR A 40 15.89 -8.08 13.36
CA THR A 40 15.51 -8.79 12.13
C THR A 40 14.01 -9.11 12.12
N VAL A 41 13.48 -9.47 10.95
CA VAL A 41 12.07 -9.92 10.83
C VAL A 41 11.82 -11.14 11.72
N GLU A 42 12.77 -12.09 11.80
CA GLU A 42 12.66 -13.30 12.62
C GLU A 42 12.66 -12.97 14.13
N ASP A 43 13.53 -12.06 14.56
CA ASP A 43 13.53 -11.56 15.94
C ASP A 43 12.22 -10.84 16.26
N THR A 44 11.71 -10.04 15.33
CA THR A 44 10.44 -9.32 15.49
C THR A 44 9.26 -10.30 15.64
N ILE A 45 9.20 -11.36 14.84
CA ILE A 45 8.17 -12.41 15.01
C ILE A 45 8.25 -13.02 16.42
N SER A 46 9.45 -13.29 16.91
CA SER A 46 9.67 -13.82 18.26
C SER A 46 9.20 -12.84 19.34
N ILE A 47 9.48 -11.55 19.18
CA ILE A 47 9.00 -10.49 20.07
C ILE A 47 7.48 -10.43 20.06
N LEU A 48 6.84 -10.41 18.88
CA LEU A 48 5.38 -10.38 18.73
C LEU A 48 4.71 -11.59 19.38
N ARG A 49 5.28 -12.79 19.21
CA ARG A 49 4.79 -13.99 19.90
C ARG A 49 4.85 -13.87 21.43
N GLY A 50 5.90 -13.23 21.96
CA GLY A 50 6.02 -12.95 23.39
C GLY A 50 5.03 -11.90 23.91
N LEU A 51 4.56 -10.99 23.04
CA LEU A 51 3.58 -9.95 23.38
C LEU A 51 2.13 -10.40 23.14
N LYS A 52 1.92 -11.42 22.32
CA LYS A 52 0.61 -11.90 21.87
C LYS A 52 -0.42 -12.00 22.98
N GLU A 53 -0.14 -12.76 24.03
CA GLU A 53 -1.09 -12.99 25.12
C GLU A 53 -1.55 -11.68 25.78
N ARG A 54 -0.65 -10.70 25.93
CA ARG A 54 -0.98 -9.40 26.53
C ARG A 54 -1.93 -8.59 25.66
N TYR A 55 -1.72 -8.60 24.33
CA TYR A 55 -2.61 -7.91 23.40
C TYR A 55 -3.97 -8.61 23.30
N GLU A 56 -3.98 -9.95 23.27
CA GLU A 56 -5.21 -10.73 23.27
C GLU A 56 -6.09 -10.45 24.50
N VAL A 57 -5.47 -10.32 25.68
CA VAL A 57 -6.22 -10.00 26.91
C VAL A 57 -6.66 -8.53 26.91
N PHE A 58 -5.78 -7.60 26.52
CA PHE A 58 -6.09 -6.16 26.53
C PHE A 58 -7.24 -5.78 25.58
N HIS A 59 -7.22 -6.33 24.36
CA HIS A 59 -8.26 -6.06 23.37
C HIS A 59 -9.44 -7.02 23.42
N GLY A 60 -9.28 -8.19 24.05
CA GLY A 60 -10.31 -9.23 24.12
C GLY A 60 -10.49 -9.99 22.80
N VAL A 61 -9.51 -10.01 21.91
CA VAL A 61 -9.53 -10.64 20.59
C VAL A 61 -8.44 -11.70 20.48
N LYS A 62 -8.62 -12.70 19.61
CA LYS A 62 -7.56 -13.67 19.29
C LYS A 62 -6.65 -13.15 18.20
N ILE A 63 -5.37 -13.51 18.25
CA ILE A 63 -4.39 -13.17 17.21
C ILE A 63 -3.84 -14.49 16.66
N THR A 64 -3.93 -14.68 15.34
CA THR A 64 -3.36 -15.86 14.69
C THR A 64 -1.84 -15.72 14.56
N ASP A 65 -1.12 -16.83 14.47
CA ASP A 65 0.33 -16.78 14.22
C ASP A 65 0.63 -16.22 12.82
N SER A 66 -0.24 -16.50 11.83
CA SER A 66 -0.15 -15.93 10.49
C SER A 66 -0.22 -14.39 10.50
N ALA A 67 -1.06 -13.80 11.35
CA ALA A 67 -1.12 -12.34 11.53
C ALA A 67 0.19 -11.76 12.07
N LEU A 68 0.84 -12.41 13.04
CA LEU A 68 2.12 -11.96 13.58
C LEU A 68 3.25 -12.03 12.53
N VAL A 69 3.28 -13.13 11.78
CA VAL A 69 4.23 -13.28 10.65
C VAL A 69 3.96 -12.24 9.59
N ALA A 70 2.69 -12.01 9.22
CA ALA A 70 2.30 -10.99 8.25
C ALA A 70 2.68 -9.58 8.76
N ALA A 71 2.40 -9.25 10.03
CA ALA A 71 2.75 -7.96 10.61
C ALA A 71 4.25 -7.66 10.52
N ALA A 72 5.12 -8.63 10.84
CA ALA A 72 6.56 -8.46 10.76
C ALA A 72 7.05 -8.36 9.31
N THR A 73 6.63 -9.29 8.44
CA THR A 73 7.11 -9.37 7.06
C THR A 73 6.60 -8.23 6.19
N LEU A 74 5.29 -7.94 6.26
CA LEU A 74 4.68 -6.90 5.44
C LEU A 74 5.07 -5.51 5.91
N SER A 75 5.19 -5.27 7.24
CA SER A 75 5.67 -3.98 7.74
C SER A 75 7.12 -3.71 7.32
N HIS A 76 7.98 -4.71 7.40
CA HIS A 76 9.37 -4.57 6.95
C HIS A 76 9.44 -4.22 5.47
N ARG A 77 8.58 -4.84 4.66
CA ARG A 77 8.56 -4.67 3.21
C ARG A 77 7.91 -3.38 2.76
N TYR A 78 6.79 -2.98 3.37
CA TYR A 78 5.92 -1.92 2.86
C TYR A 78 5.95 -0.62 3.66
N ILE A 79 6.41 -0.63 4.91
CA ILE A 79 6.53 0.56 5.75
C ILE A 79 8.01 0.90 5.91
N THR A 80 8.46 1.95 5.20
CA THR A 80 9.88 2.33 5.13
C THR A 80 10.25 3.49 6.05
N ASP A 81 9.26 4.21 6.59
CA ASP A 81 9.44 5.41 7.42
C ASP A 81 9.51 5.11 8.94
N ARG A 82 9.36 3.85 9.33
CA ARG A 82 9.41 3.36 10.71
C ARG A 82 10.27 2.12 10.83
N PHE A 83 10.75 1.84 12.04
CA PHE A 83 11.64 0.72 12.35
C PHE A 83 10.90 -0.45 13.01
N LEU A 84 11.45 -1.66 12.84
CA LEU A 84 11.05 -2.81 13.63
C LEU A 84 11.62 -2.68 15.05
N PRO A 85 10.95 -3.20 16.09
CA PRO A 85 9.69 -3.97 16.03
C PRO A 85 8.44 -3.07 16.05
N ASP A 86 8.58 -1.77 16.32
CA ASP A 86 7.47 -0.85 16.62
C ASP A 86 6.41 -0.84 15.54
N LYS A 87 6.79 -0.71 14.25
CA LYS A 87 5.83 -0.72 13.14
C LYS A 87 4.99 -2.00 13.05
N ALA A 88 5.56 -3.14 13.44
CA ALA A 88 4.84 -4.40 13.45
C ALA A 88 3.94 -4.53 14.68
N ILE A 89 4.36 -3.99 15.83
CA ILE A 89 3.55 -3.90 17.04
C ILE A 89 2.34 -2.99 16.82
N ASP A 90 2.54 -1.82 16.23
CA ASP A 90 1.47 -0.86 15.91
C ASP A 90 0.41 -1.49 14.99
N LEU A 91 0.82 -2.29 13.99
CA LEU A 91 -0.11 -3.00 13.12
C LEU A 91 -0.96 -4.01 13.87
N VAL A 92 -0.35 -4.77 14.77
CA VAL A 92 -1.08 -5.75 15.60
C VAL A 92 -2.05 -5.04 16.54
N ASP A 93 -1.62 -3.94 17.16
CA ASP A 93 -2.46 -3.14 18.06
C ASP A 93 -3.68 -2.56 17.33
N GLU A 94 -3.45 -1.92 16.17
CA GLU A 94 -4.53 -1.35 15.35
C GLU A 94 -5.47 -2.43 14.82
N ALA A 95 -4.95 -3.61 14.43
CA ALA A 95 -5.77 -4.74 13.99
C ALA A 95 -6.66 -5.27 15.12
N CYS A 96 -6.11 -5.40 16.32
CA CYS A 96 -6.89 -5.79 17.49
C CYS A 96 -7.96 -4.74 17.83
N ALA A 97 -7.63 -3.45 17.77
CA ALA A 97 -8.57 -2.37 18.00
C ALA A 97 -9.70 -2.34 16.95
N LEU A 98 -9.37 -2.60 15.68
CA LEU A 98 -10.34 -2.68 14.59
C LEU A 98 -11.35 -3.81 14.85
N ILE A 99 -10.86 -5.02 15.07
CA ILE A 99 -11.72 -6.19 15.35
C ILE A 99 -12.56 -5.94 16.61
N LYS A 100 -11.99 -5.40 17.68
CA LYS A 100 -12.76 -5.03 18.88
C LYS A 100 -13.88 -4.05 18.56
N THR A 101 -13.62 -3.05 17.72
CA THR A 101 -14.64 -2.09 17.30
C THR A 101 -15.72 -2.76 16.46
N GLU A 102 -15.36 -3.69 15.59
CA GLU A 102 -16.31 -4.49 14.80
C GLU A 102 -17.15 -5.40 15.70
N LEU A 103 -16.55 -6.04 16.72
CA LEU A 103 -17.25 -6.83 17.74
C LEU A 103 -18.27 -6.01 18.56
N ASP A 104 -17.90 -4.78 18.89
CA ASP A 104 -18.75 -3.88 19.67
C ASP A 104 -19.84 -3.20 18.83
N SER A 105 -19.61 -3.08 17.51
CA SER A 105 -20.56 -2.46 16.57
C SER A 105 -21.48 -3.50 15.93
N MET A 106 -22.67 -3.05 15.54
CA MET A 106 -23.60 -3.88 14.76
C MET A 106 -23.00 -4.16 13.38
N PRO A 107 -23.03 -5.41 12.87
CA PRO A 107 -22.59 -5.75 11.53
C PRO A 107 -23.26 -4.87 10.46
N THR A 108 -22.50 -4.52 9.42
CA THR A 108 -22.96 -3.61 8.35
C THR A 108 -24.28 -4.05 7.74
N GLU A 109 -24.43 -5.36 7.51
CA GLU A 109 -25.66 -5.94 6.94
C GLU A 109 -26.89 -5.71 7.83
N LEU A 110 -26.73 -5.85 9.16
CA LEU A 110 -27.79 -5.58 10.13
C LEU A 110 -28.09 -4.08 10.25
N ASP A 111 -27.08 -3.22 10.16
CA ASP A 111 -27.29 -1.76 10.20
C ASP A 111 -28.01 -1.27 8.92
N GLU A 112 -27.69 -1.83 7.76
CA GLU A 112 -28.41 -1.55 6.51
C GLU A 112 -29.88 -1.99 6.58
N GLN A 113 -30.15 -3.19 7.09
CA GLN A 113 -31.52 -3.65 7.29
C GLN A 113 -32.27 -2.76 8.28
N ARG A 114 -31.65 -2.33 9.37
CA ARG A 114 -32.22 -1.42 10.35
C ARG A 114 -32.57 -0.07 9.70
N ARG A 115 -31.68 0.47 8.87
CA ARG A 115 -31.92 1.74 8.13
C ARG A 115 -33.06 1.58 7.14
N LYS A 116 -33.12 0.45 6.43
CA LYS A 116 -34.23 0.16 5.50
C LYS A 116 -35.56 0.04 6.24
N ILE A 117 -35.60 -0.66 7.36
CA ILE A 117 -36.80 -0.75 8.22
C ILE A 117 -37.25 0.66 8.66
N MET A 118 -36.32 1.50 9.14
CA MET A 118 -36.64 2.88 9.56
C MET A 118 -37.18 3.71 8.41
N GLN A 119 -36.63 3.57 7.21
CA GLN A 119 -37.12 4.26 6.01
C GLN A 119 -38.54 3.85 5.65
N LEU A 120 -38.81 2.52 5.67
CA LEU A 120 -40.19 2.00 5.40
C LEU A 120 -41.17 2.38 6.50
N GLU A 121 -40.76 2.48 7.76
CA GLU A 121 -41.59 2.96 8.87
C GLU A 121 -41.99 4.44 8.69
N ILE A 122 -41.08 5.27 8.17
CA ILE A 122 -41.39 6.67 7.84
C ILE A 122 -42.41 6.72 6.70
N GLU A 123 -42.23 5.91 5.64
CA GLU A 123 -43.16 5.79 4.52
C GLU A 123 -44.53 5.29 5.00
N GLU A 124 -44.56 4.26 5.85
CA GLU A 124 -45.79 3.75 6.47
C GLU A 124 -46.53 4.84 7.23
N SER A 125 -45.80 5.62 8.02
CA SER A 125 -46.40 6.72 8.80
C SER A 125 -46.96 7.85 7.93
N ALA A 126 -46.35 8.07 6.76
CA ALA A 126 -46.88 9.04 5.78
C ALA A 126 -48.14 8.52 5.09
N LEU A 127 -48.11 7.28 4.58
CA LEU A 127 -49.25 6.66 3.88
C LEU A 127 -50.49 6.43 4.76
N LYS A 128 -50.30 6.22 6.08
CA LYS A 128 -51.43 6.14 7.04
C LYS A 128 -52.26 7.43 7.14
N LYS A 129 -51.72 8.56 6.71
CA LYS A 129 -52.41 9.86 6.71
C LYS A 129 -53.19 10.12 5.44
N GLU A 130 -52.96 9.34 4.40
CA GLU A 130 -53.62 9.44 3.11
C GLU A 130 -54.86 8.55 3.03
N THR A 131 -55.86 8.97 2.25
CA THR A 131 -57.16 8.27 2.21
C THR A 131 -57.54 7.67 0.87
N ASP A 132 -56.69 7.87 -0.15
CA ASP A 132 -56.93 7.37 -1.51
C ASP A 132 -56.67 5.84 -1.61
N ASN A 133 -57.24 5.21 -2.63
CA ASN A 133 -57.18 3.76 -2.76
C ASN A 133 -55.78 3.24 -3.15
N LEU A 134 -55.01 4.01 -3.94
CA LEU A 134 -53.64 3.67 -4.30
C LEU A 134 -52.70 3.65 -3.09
N SER A 135 -52.83 4.64 -2.21
CA SER A 135 -52.08 4.71 -0.97
C SER A 135 -52.39 3.55 0.00
N LYS A 136 -53.66 3.06 -0.01
CA LYS A 136 -54.05 1.89 0.79
C LYS A 136 -53.49 0.58 0.27
N GLU A 137 -53.46 0.37 -1.06
CA GLU A 137 -52.80 -0.82 -1.65
C GLU A 137 -51.30 -0.80 -1.37
N ARG A 138 -50.63 0.33 -1.60
CA ARG A 138 -49.22 0.50 -1.28
C ARG A 138 -48.90 0.27 0.20
N LEU A 139 -49.79 0.75 1.10
CA LEU A 139 -49.69 0.55 2.55
C LEU A 139 -49.73 -0.95 2.91
N ALA A 140 -50.62 -1.71 2.28
CA ALA A 140 -50.72 -3.16 2.54
C ALA A 140 -49.45 -3.92 2.09
N ASP A 141 -48.93 -3.59 0.91
CA ASP A 141 -47.71 -4.19 0.40
C ASP A 141 -46.51 -3.81 1.26
N LEU A 142 -46.41 -2.56 1.66
CA LEU A 142 -45.32 -2.06 2.51
C LEU A 142 -45.36 -2.68 3.90
N GLN A 143 -46.55 -2.89 4.50
CA GLN A 143 -46.69 -3.58 5.78
C GLN A 143 -46.22 -5.04 5.72
N LYS A 144 -46.46 -5.72 4.59
CA LYS A 144 -45.99 -7.08 4.38
C LYS A 144 -44.45 -7.12 4.27
N GLU A 145 -43.88 -6.23 3.43
CA GLU A 145 -42.43 -6.11 3.28
C GLU A 145 -41.76 -5.77 4.64
N LEU A 146 -42.35 -4.87 5.40
CA LEU A 146 -41.87 -4.44 6.70
C LEU A 146 -41.93 -5.59 7.75
N ALA A 147 -43.01 -6.40 7.71
CA ALA A 147 -43.10 -7.60 8.58
C ALA A 147 -42.04 -8.63 8.28
N GLU A 148 -41.82 -8.95 7.00
CA GLU A 148 -40.78 -9.91 6.56
C GLU A 148 -39.37 -9.41 6.93
N LEU A 149 -39.08 -8.13 6.68
CA LEU A 149 -37.79 -7.54 7.05
C LEU A 149 -37.54 -7.49 8.57
N ARG A 150 -38.57 -7.17 9.35
CA ARG A 150 -38.49 -7.17 10.84
C ARG A 150 -38.23 -8.58 11.38
N ASP A 151 -38.88 -9.59 10.84
CA ASP A 151 -38.69 -10.98 11.27
C ASP A 151 -37.27 -11.44 10.97
N THR A 152 -36.78 -11.18 9.78
CA THR A 152 -35.38 -11.49 9.38
C THR A 152 -34.39 -10.74 10.26
N PHE A 153 -34.58 -9.44 10.45
CA PHE A 153 -33.72 -8.60 11.30
C PHE A 153 -33.69 -9.09 12.75
N ASN A 154 -34.87 -9.39 13.33
CA ASN A 154 -34.94 -9.87 14.73
C ASN A 154 -34.24 -11.21 14.89
N THR A 155 -34.37 -12.12 13.92
CA THR A 155 -33.72 -13.43 13.95
C THR A 155 -32.18 -13.26 13.89
N GLN A 156 -31.69 -12.48 12.95
CA GLN A 156 -30.25 -12.21 12.80
C GLN A 156 -29.68 -11.43 13.98
N LYS A 157 -30.44 -10.45 14.50
CA LYS A 157 -30.05 -9.71 15.69
C LYS A 157 -29.96 -10.60 16.93
N ALA A 158 -30.90 -11.51 17.12
CA ALA A 158 -30.83 -12.45 18.24
C ALA A 158 -29.61 -13.41 18.13
N GLN A 159 -29.26 -13.82 16.90
CA GLN A 159 -28.03 -14.59 16.66
C GLN A 159 -26.80 -13.77 17.04
N TRP A 160 -26.69 -12.53 16.53
CA TRP A 160 -25.58 -11.64 16.84
C TRP A 160 -25.45 -11.34 18.34
N ASP A 161 -26.57 -11.04 19.03
CA ASP A 161 -26.60 -10.80 20.49
C ASP A 161 -26.09 -12.03 21.27
N ASN A 162 -26.45 -13.26 20.85
CA ASN A 162 -25.96 -14.49 21.44
C ASN A 162 -24.46 -14.72 21.19
N GLU A 163 -23.98 -14.48 19.96
CA GLU A 163 -22.56 -14.58 19.63
C GLU A 163 -21.75 -13.57 20.46
N LYS A 164 -22.22 -12.30 20.52
CA LYS A 164 -21.58 -11.25 21.34
C LYS A 164 -21.49 -11.65 22.82
N HIS A 165 -22.54 -12.21 23.39
CA HIS A 165 -22.53 -12.69 24.77
C HIS A 165 -21.53 -13.83 25.01
N SER A 166 -21.36 -14.70 24.04
CA SER A 166 -20.39 -15.80 24.14
C SER A 166 -18.94 -15.24 24.11
N VAL A 167 -18.67 -14.27 23.24
CA VAL A 167 -17.37 -13.58 23.18
C VAL A 167 -17.06 -12.83 24.48
N GLU A 168 -18.04 -12.09 25.03
CA GLU A 168 -17.88 -11.39 26.30
C GLU A 168 -17.57 -12.35 27.47
N LYS A 169 -18.17 -13.55 27.49
CA LYS A 169 -17.85 -14.58 28.49
C LYS A 169 -16.42 -15.08 28.35
N LEU A 170 -15.98 -15.36 27.12
CA LEU A 170 -14.61 -15.79 26.87
C LEU A 170 -13.59 -14.73 27.29
N GLN A 171 -13.87 -13.48 27.01
CA GLN A 171 -13.03 -12.36 27.44
C GLN A 171 -12.91 -12.29 28.97
N LYS A 172 -14.02 -12.33 29.68
CA LYS A 172 -14.04 -12.32 31.15
C LYS A 172 -13.24 -13.49 31.75
N LEU A 173 -13.34 -14.69 31.16
CA LEU A 173 -12.56 -15.85 31.63
C LEU A 173 -11.06 -15.64 31.41
N ARG A 174 -10.65 -15.07 30.29
CA ARG A 174 -9.23 -14.74 30.00
C ARG A 174 -8.69 -13.67 30.94
N GLU A 175 -9.46 -12.62 31.22
CA GLU A 175 -9.10 -11.59 32.21
C GLU A 175 -8.91 -12.19 33.61
N GLN A 176 -9.80 -13.09 34.02
CA GLN A 176 -9.67 -13.77 35.31
C GLN A 176 -8.43 -14.68 35.39
N ILE A 177 -8.11 -15.39 34.32
CA ILE A 177 -6.90 -16.21 34.21
C ILE A 177 -5.64 -15.33 34.34
N GLU A 178 -5.61 -14.19 33.66
CA GLU A 178 -4.47 -13.27 33.74
C GLU A 178 -4.33 -12.67 35.14
N ASP A 179 -5.42 -12.28 35.78
CA ASP A 179 -5.39 -11.74 37.14
C ASP A 179 -4.88 -12.77 38.14
N ILE A 180 -5.29 -14.05 37.99
CA ILE A 180 -4.74 -15.13 38.80
C ILE A 180 -3.25 -15.32 38.53
N ASN A 181 -2.81 -15.30 37.28
CA ASN A 181 -1.40 -15.39 36.94
C ASN A 181 -0.59 -14.26 37.57
N LYS A 182 -1.10 -13.01 37.51
CA LYS A 182 -0.48 -11.86 38.21
C LYS A 182 -0.41 -12.05 39.73
N GLN A 183 -1.47 -12.62 40.33
CA GLN A 183 -1.48 -12.93 41.76
C GLN A 183 -0.48 -14.03 42.12
N ILE A 184 -0.36 -15.07 41.29
CA ILE A 184 0.65 -16.14 41.48
C ILE A 184 2.06 -15.53 41.41
N GLN A 185 2.34 -14.67 40.45
CA GLN A 185 3.65 -14.01 40.35
C GLN A 185 3.95 -13.15 41.59
N LYS A 186 2.99 -12.34 42.04
CA LYS A 186 3.13 -11.54 43.28
C LYS A 186 3.33 -12.39 44.51
N ALA A 187 2.58 -13.49 44.64
CA ALA A 187 2.75 -14.41 45.77
C ALA A 187 4.14 -15.07 45.75
N LYS A 188 4.63 -15.49 44.61
CA LYS A 188 6.00 -16.01 44.44
C LYS A 188 7.09 -14.96 44.81
N GLN A 189 6.91 -13.69 44.39
CA GLN A 189 7.82 -12.60 44.75
C GLN A 189 7.84 -12.30 46.25
N ASN A 190 6.69 -12.47 46.89
CA ASN A 190 6.55 -12.26 48.34
C ASN A 190 6.87 -13.51 49.18
N TYR A 191 7.36 -14.62 48.54
CA TYR A 191 7.65 -15.91 49.17
C TYR A 191 6.43 -16.58 49.84
N ASP A 192 5.20 -16.20 49.44
CA ASP A 192 3.97 -16.84 49.88
C ASP A 192 3.67 -18.05 48.98
N LEU A 193 4.41 -19.14 49.22
CA LEU A 193 4.34 -20.36 48.40
C LEU A 193 3.02 -21.12 48.54
N GLU A 194 2.37 -21.02 49.70
CA GLU A 194 1.10 -21.68 49.99
C GLU A 194 -0.01 -21.07 49.11
N LYS A 195 -0.13 -19.76 49.11
CA LYS A 195 -1.08 -19.03 48.29
C LYS A 195 -0.79 -19.21 46.78
N ALA A 196 0.48 -19.20 46.39
CA ALA A 196 0.89 -19.44 45.01
C ALA A 196 0.46 -20.86 44.54
N ALA A 197 0.65 -21.86 45.40
CA ALA A 197 0.25 -23.25 45.10
C ALA A 197 -1.28 -23.40 45.02
N GLN A 198 -2.04 -22.79 45.93
CA GLN A 198 -3.50 -22.81 45.90
C GLN A 198 -4.07 -22.21 44.65
N LEU A 199 -3.57 -21.08 44.21
CA LEU A 199 -4.00 -20.42 42.95
C LEU A 199 -3.56 -21.23 41.73
N GLN A 200 -2.31 -21.72 41.69
CA GLN A 200 -1.74 -22.43 40.55
C GLN A 200 -2.34 -23.80 40.30
N TYR A 201 -2.65 -24.56 41.36
CA TYR A 201 -3.15 -25.93 41.26
C TYR A 201 -4.65 -26.06 41.58
N GLY A 202 -5.27 -25.04 42.18
CA GLY A 202 -6.67 -25.07 42.58
C GLY A 202 -7.59 -24.26 41.65
N GLU A 203 -7.31 -22.98 41.45
CA GLU A 203 -8.19 -22.06 40.70
C GLU A 203 -7.88 -21.98 39.23
N LEU A 204 -6.60 -21.85 38.85
CA LEU A 204 -6.17 -21.70 37.46
C LEU A 204 -6.65 -22.87 36.57
N PRO A 205 -6.53 -24.16 36.94
CA PRO A 205 -6.99 -25.28 36.10
C PRO A 205 -8.50 -25.28 35.88
N LYS A 206 -9.28 -24.82 36.85
CA LYS A 206 -10.74 -24.75 36.73
C LYS A 206 -11.16 -23.71 35.69
N LEU A 207 -10.54 -22.53 35.71
CA LEU A 207 -10.82 -21.48 34.72
C LEU A 207 -10.35 -21.89 33.34
N GLN A 208 -9.19 -22.54 33.23
CA GLN A 208 -8.70 -23.08 31.95
C GLN A 208 -9.65 -24.12 31.37
N GLN A 209 -10.21 -25.01 32.19
CA GLN A 209 -11.19 -25.99 31.74
C GLN A 209 -12.50 -25.33 31.31
N GLN A 210 -12.97 -24.31 32.03
CA GLN A 210 -14.14 -23.51 31.60
C GLN A 210 -13.91 -22.79 30.29
N LEU A 211 -12.75 -22.21 30.12
CA LEU A 211 -12.36 -21.54 28.86
C LEU A 211 -12.37 -22.53 27.69
N GLU A 212 -11.82 -23.74 27.86
CA GLU A 212 -11.77 -24.78 26.83
C GLU A 212 -13.18 -25.27 26.42
N ILE A 213 -14.10 -25.40 27.39
CA ILE A 213 -15.48 -25.78 27.12
C ILE A 213 -16.21 -24.71 26.32
N GLU A 214 -16.08 -23.44 26.71
CA GLU A 214 -16.72 -22.32 25.98
C GLU A 214 -16.09 -22.15 24.58
N GLU A 215 -14.77 -22.29 24.43
CA GLU A 215 -14.12 -22.25 23.12
C GLU A 215 -14.56 -23.36 22.16
N LYS A 216 -14.86 -24.53 22.69
CA LYS A 216 -15.42 -25.64 21.89
C LYS A 216 -16.85 -25.35 21.45
N SER A 217 -17.69 -24.79 22.34
CA SER A 217 -19.07 -24.45 22.01
C SER A 217 -19.16 -23.36 20.92
N VAL A 218 -18.25 -22.41 20.91
CA VAL A 218 -18.17 -21.37 19.88
C VAL A 218 -17.69 -21.93 18.53
N LYS A 219 -16.72 -22.85 18.53
CA LYS A 219 -16.22 -23.49 17.29
C LYS A 219 -17.24 -24.41 16.61
N GLU A 220 -18.19 -25.00 17.35
CA GLU A 220 -19.23 -25.86 16.80
C GLU A 220 -20.40 -25.09 16.17
N SER A 221 -20.54 -23.79 16.46
CA SER A 221 -21.50 -22.90 15.79
C SER A 221 -20.92 -22.44 14.43
N ASP A 222 -21.17 -23.18 13.39
CA ASP A 222 -20.58 -23.13 12.04
C ASP A 222 -21.02 -21.90 11.18
N ARG A 223 -21.53 -20.82 11.78
CA ARG A 223 -21.94 -19.57 11.10
C ARG A 223 -21.70 -18.36 12.00
N SER A 224 -20.45 -18.00 12.20
CA SER A 224 -20.12 -16.79 12.94
C SER A 224 -20.34 -15.56 12.05
N LEU A 225 -21.25 -14.67 12.45
CA LEU A 225 -21.41 -13.32 11.89
C LEU A 225 -20.30 -12.37 12.37
N VAL A 226 -19.45 -12.87 13.28
CA VAL A 226 -18.46 -12.07 14.00
C VAL A 226 -17.07 -12.66 13.79
N HIS A 227 -16.15 -11.86 13.24
CA HIS A 227 -14.73 -12.21 13.15
C HIS A 227 -14.08 -12.05 14.53
N GLU A 228 -13.73 -13.15 15.19
CA GLU A 228 -13.13 -13.12 16.53
C GLU A 228 -11.60 -13.04 16.55
N ALA A 229 -10.96 -13.24 15.43
CA ALA A 229 -9.52 -13.35 15.36
C ALA A 229 -8.90 -12.39 14.33
N VAL A 230 -7.81 -11.76 14.74
CA VAL A 230 -6.95 -11.04 13.83
C VAL A 230 -6.20 -12.03 12.96
N THR A 231 -6.38 -11.95 11.64
CA THR A 231 -5.71 -12.76 10.64
C THR A 231 -4.74 -11.89 9.81
N ASP A 232 -4.05 -12.49 8.88
CA ASP A 232 -3.19 -11.80 7.92
C ASP A 232 -3.97 -10.83 7.02
N ASP A 233 -5.27 -11.08 6.78
CA ASP A 233 -6.13 -10.19 5.98
C ASP A 233 -6.38 -8.84 6.69
N GLU A 234 -6.61 -8.82 7.99
CA GLU A 234 -6.77 -7.59 8.77
C GLU A 234 -5.47 -6.77 8.79
N ILE A 235 -4.34 -7.46 8.98
CA ILE A 235 -3.02 -6.81 8.89
C ILE A 235 -2.82 -6.19 7.50
N ALA A 236 -3.15 -6.93 6.44
CA ALA A 236 -3.05 -6.44 5.08
C ALA A 236 -3.96 -5.22 4.82
N ARG A 237 -5.19 -5.21 5.36
CA ARG A 237 -6.10 -4.05 5.28
C ARG A 237 -5.52 -2.79 5.91
N ILE A 238 -4.88 -2.92 7.08
CA ILE A 238 -4.29 -1.77 7.76
C ILE A 238 -3.09 -1.24 6.97
N ILE A 239 -2.21 -2.13 6.51
CA ILE A 239 -1.08 -1.75 5.67
C ILE A 239 -1.56 -1.06 4.39
N SER A 240 -2.62 -1.58 3.77
CA SER A 240 -3.25 -0.95 2.61
C SER A 240 -3.73 0.48 2.92
N ARG A 241 -4.32 0.69 4.10
CA ARG A 241 -4.75 2.03 4.54
C ARG A 241 -3.58 2.97 4.78
N TRP A 242 -2.49 2.49 5.38
CA TRP A 242 -1.31 3.32 5.67
C TRP A 242 -0.48 3.65 4.43
N THR A 243 -0.33 2.67 3.53
CA THR A 243 0.56 2.79 2.37
C THR A 243 -0.15 3.13 1.07
N GLY A 244 -1.49 2.97 1.03
CA GLY A 244 -2.28 3.09 -0.19
C GLY A 244 -2.14 1.90 -1.16
N ILE A 245 -1.49 0.80 -0.74
CA ILE A 245 -1.33 -0.41 -1.55
C ILE A 245 -2.57 -1.29 -1.39
N PRO A 246 -3.26 -1.70 -2.47
CA PRO A 246 -4.47 -2.53 -2.36
C PRO A 246 -4.23 -3.89 -1.67
N VAL A 247 -5.22 -4.33 -0.87
CA VAL A 247 -5.17 -5.58 -0.09
C VAL A 247 -4.92 -6.80 -0.96
N THR A 248 -5.55 -6.87 -2.13
CA THR A 248 -5.42 -7.98 -3.06
C THR A 248 -3.99 -8.30 -3.46
N ARG A 249 -3.10 -7.29 -3.44
CA ARG A 249 -1.68 -7.50 -3.71
C ARG A 249 -0.86 -8.00 -2.55
N LEU A 250 -1.30 -7.72 -1.35
CA LEU A 250 -0.61 -8.16 -0.14
C LEU A 250 -0.83 -9.66 0.11
N THR A 251 -1.98 -10.19 -0.34
CA THR A 251 -2.43 -11.57 -0.11
C THR A 251 -2.28 -12.49 -1.32
N GLU A 252 -2.49 -11.97 -2.54
CA GLU A 252 -2.30 -12.77 -3.77
C GLU A 252 -0.84 -12.87 -4.19
N GLY A 253 -0.45 -14.05 -4.64
CA GLY A 253 0.90 -14.29 -5.14
C GLY A 253 1.25 -13.35 -6.31
N GLU A 254 2.09 -12.35 -6.08
CA GLU A 254 2.64 -11.43 -7.09
C GLU A 254 3.11 -12.17 -8.37
N ARG A 255 3.47 -13.44 -8.21
CA ARG A 255 4.02 -14.29 -9.26
C ARG A 255 3.05 -14.54 -10.42
N ALA A 256 1.76 -14.74 -10.11
CA ALA A 256 0.74 -15.00 -11.14
C ALA A 256 0.44 -13.74 -11.97
N LYS A 257 0.38 -12.56 -11.32
CA LYS A 257 0.15 -11.28 -12.00
C LYS A 257 1.33 -10.87 -12.88
N LEU A 258 2.56 -11.14 -12.42
CA LEU A 258 3.77 -10.83 -13.19
C LEU A 258 3.87 -11.68 -14.47
N LEU A 259 3.41 -12.93 -14.45
CA LEU A 259 3.39 -13.79 -15.65
C LEU A 259 2.42 -13.32 -16.73
N THR A 260 1.38 -12.58 -16.36
CA THR A 260 0.37 -12.03 -17.29
C THR A 260 0.59 -10.54 -17.58
N LEU A 261 1.68 -9.94 -17.07
CA LEU A 261 1.92 -8.50 -17.17
C LEU A 261 1.99 -8.02 -18.63
N GLU A 262 2.68 -8.74 -19.51
CA GLU A 262 2.80 -8.41 -20.93
C GLU A 262 1.42 -8.33 -21.60
N ASP A 263 0.57 -9.33 -21.40
CA ASP A 263 -0.78 -9.36 -21.94
C ASP A 263 -1.67 -8.22 -21.40
N GLN A 264 -1.49 -7.87 -20.12
CA GLN A 264 -2.24 -6.77 -19.52
C GLN A 264 -1.80 -5.41 -20.09
N LEU A 265 -0.50 -5.21 -20.30
CA LEU A 265 0.02 -3.99 -20.89
C LEU A 265 -0.47 -3.81 -22.33
N HIS A 266 -0.54 -4.88 -23.12
CA HIS A 266 -1.05 -4.86 -24.49
C HIS A 266 -2.54 -4.52 -24.61
N LYS A 267 -3.33 -4.67 -23.55
CA LYS A 267 -4.75 -4.25 -23.56
C LYS A 267 -4.90 -2.73 -23.71
N ARG A 268 -3.93 -1.94 -23.23
CA ARG A 268 -3.99 -0.47 -23.29
C ARG A 268 -2.94 0.14 -24.21
N VAL A 269 -1.79 -0.51 -24.38
CA VAL A 269 -0.69 -0.02 -25.22
C VAL A 269 -0.67 -0.77 -26.53
N VAL A 270 -0.99 -0.08 -27.62
CA VAL A 270 -1.11 -0.65 -28.96
C VAL A 270 0.15 -0.38 -29.78
N GLY A 271 0.68 -1.41 -30.43
CA GLY A 271 1.74 -1.28 -31.44
C GLY A 271 3.15 -1.04 -30.94
N GLN A 272 3.43 -1.30 -29.65
CA GLN A 272 4.75 -1.14 -29.01
C GLN A 272 5.27 -2.47 -28.43
N ASP A 273 5.09 -3.59 -29.14
CA ASP A 273 5.30 -4.94 -28.64
C ASP A 273 6.71 -5.15 -28.08
N GLU A 274 7.73 -4.68 -28.79
CA GLU A 274 9.12 -4.78 -28.35
C GLU A 274 9.39 -3.96 -27.08
N GLY A 275 8.82 -2.76 -27.00
CA GLY A 275 8.95 -1.89 -25.82
C GLY A 275 8.29 -2.50 -24.59
N VAL A 276 7.07 -3.00 -24.73
CA VAL A 276 6.33 -3.69 -23.67
C VAL A 276 7.09 -4.91 -23.18
N LYS A 277 7.58 -5.74 -24.11
CA LYS A 277 8.36 -6.94 -23.78
C LYS A 277 9.64 -6.61 -22.98
N ARG A 278 10.44 -5.63 -23.45
CA ARG A 278 11.68 -5.23 -22.75
C ARG A 278 11.40 -4.73 -21.33
N VAL A 279 10.35 -3.93 -21.14
CA VAL A 279 9.92 -3.47 -19.82
C VAL A 279 9.53 -4.65 -18.93
N THR A 280 8.70 -5.56 -19.44
CA THR A 280 8.24 -6.74 -18.70
C THR A 280 9.42 -7.63 -18.30
N ASP A 281 10.34 -7.93 -19.23
CA ASP A 281 11.51 -8.75 -18.96
C ASP A 281 12.43 -8.12 -17.88
N ALA A 282 12.61 -6.78 -17.89
CA ALA A 282 13.40 -6.10 -16.88
C ALA A 282 12.74 -6.17 -15.49
N ILE A 283 11.42 -5.98 -15.42
CA ILE A 283 10.66 -6.08 -14.17
C ILE A 283 10.70 -7.51 -13.64
N LEU A 284 10.53 -8.52 -14.50
CA LEU A 284 10.62 -9.93 -14.12
C LEU A 284 12.00 -10.28 -13.57
N ARG A 285 13.10 -9.81 -14.20
CA ARG A 285 14.48 -9.98 -13.69
C ARG A 285 14.65 -9.39 -12.30
N SER A 286 14.12 -8.19 -12.06
CA SER A 286 14.18 -7.52 -10.76
C SER A 286 13.41 -8.31 -9.69
N LYS A 287 12.18 -8.72 -9.99
CA LYS A 287 11.31 -9.45 -9.07
C LYS A 287 11.75 -10.90 -8.82
N ALA A 288 12.50 -11.48 -9.75
CA ALA A 288 13.15 -12.79 -9.56
C ALA A 288 14.40 -12.75 -8.64
N GLY A 289 14.78 -11.55 -8.14
CA GLY A 289 15.95 -11.40 -7.27
C GLY A 289 17.31 -11.49 -7.99
N ILE A 290 17.33 -11.38 -9.31
CA ILE A 290 18.57 -11.40 -10.11
C ILE A 290 19.25 -10.03 -10.06
N LYS A 291 18.46 -8.95 -9.95
CA LYS A 291 18.93 -7.58 -9.82
C LYS A 291 19.29 -7.27 -8.37
N ASP A 292 20.21 -6.33 -8.16
CA ASP A 292 20.57 -5.79 -6.85
C ASP A 292 19.32 -5.25 -6.13
N PRO A 293 18.95 -5.78 -4.95
CA PRO A 293 17.75 -5.41 -4.22
C PRO A 293 17.79 -3.98 -3.66
N THR A 294 18.93 -3.33 -3.64
CA THR A 294 19.08 -1.94 -3.19
C THR A 294 18.66 -0.93 -4.26
N LYS A 295 18.59 -1.34 -5.53
CA LYS A 295 18.25 -0.47 -6.67
C LYS A 295 16.75 -0.43 -6.94
N PRO A 296 16.24 0.59 -7.66
CA PRO A 296 14.85 0.64 -8.12
C PRO A 296 14.44 -0.64 -8.89
N ILE A 297 13.15 -0.99 -8.86
CA ILE A 297 12.59 -2.16 -9.56
C ILE A 297 12.97 -2.12 -11.05
N GLY A 298 12.85 -0.95 -11.67
CA GLY A 298 13.22 -0.72 -13.05
C GLY A 298 13.57 0.74 -13.32
N SER A 299 14.48 0.97 -14.26
CA SER A 299 14.90 2.30 -14.72
C SER A 299 14.92 2.31 -16.23
N PHE A 300 14.03 3.09 -16.84
CA PHE A 300 13.75 3.05 -18.27
C PHE A 300 13.89 4.44 -18.89
N LEU A 301 14.46 4.49 -20.10
CA LEU A 301 14.45 5.67 -20.94
C LEU A 301 13.61 5.39 -22.20
N PHE A 302 12.49 6.09 -22.34
CA PHE A 302 11.56 5.98 -23.46
C PHE A 302 11.85 7.07 -24.49
N LEU A 303 12.28 6.67 -25.67
CA LEU A 303 12.62 7.55 -26.78
C LEU A 303 11.57 7.46 -27.89
N GLY A 304 11.18 8.56 -28.47
CA GLY A 304 10.28 8.59 -29.61
C GLY A 304 9.44 9.86 -29.70
N PRO A 305 8.72 10.03 -30.79
CA PRO A 305 7.88 11.22 -31.02
C PRO A 305 6.77 11.35 -29.97
N THR A 306 6.13 12.50 -29.91
CA THR A 306 4.97 12.72 -29.04
C THR A 306 3.77 11.89 -29.50
N GLY A 307 2.92 11.46 -28.55
CA GLY A 307 1.67 10.76 -28.86
C GLY A 307 1.80 9.27 -29.20
N VAL A 308 2.97 8.64 -29.08
CA VAL A 308 3.19 7.22 -29.41
C VAL A 308 2.91 6.26 -28.24
N GLY A 309 2.45 6.75 -27.08
CA GLY A 309 2.05 5.91 -25.94
C GLY A 309 3.07 5.83 -24.81
N LYS A 310 4.14 6.64 -24.77
CA LYS A 310 5.16 6.63 -23.69
C LYS A 310 4.53 6.81 -22.30
N THR A 311 3.72 7.85 -22.13
CA THR A 311 3.03 8.16 -20.87
C THR A 311 1.94 7.13 -20.56
N GLU A 312 1.27 6.57 -21.59
CA GLU A 312 0.25 5.55 -21.40
C GLU A 312 0.83 4.25 -20.88
N LEU A 313 2.02 3.85 -21.36
CA LEU A 313 2.72 2.68 -20.81
C LEU A 313 3.09 2.92 -19.33
N ALA A 314 3.54 4.12 -18.95
CA ALA A 314 3.85 4.45 -17.56
C ALA A 314 2.60 4.36 -16.65
N LYS A 315 1.45 4.86 -17.11
CA LYS A 315 0.16 4.75 -16.40
C LYS A 315 -0.29 3.30 -16.26
N THR A 316 -0.23 2.54 -17.36
CA THR A 316 -0.62 1.14 -17.35
C THR A 316 0.28 0.29 -16.45
N LEU A 317 1.58 0.64 -16.36
CA LEU A 317 2.49 0.02 -15.39
C LEU A 317 2.11 0.36 -13.94
N ALA A 318 1.75 1.61 -13.66
CA ALA A 318 1.29 2.00 -12.32
C ALA A 318 0.02 1.22 -11.94
N GLU A 319 -0.95 1.12 -12.83
CA GLU A 319 -2.18 0.36 -12.62
C GLU A 319 -1.91 -1.13 -12.38
N ASN A 320 -1.10 -1.78 -13.22
CA ASN A 320 -0.88 -3.22 -13.13
C ASN A 320 0.08 -3.62 -12.00
N LEU A 321 1.08 -2.80 -11.69
CA LEU A 321 2.07 -3.10 -10.66
C LEU A 321 1.71 -2.52 -9.30
N PHE A 322 0.96 -1.44 -9.26
CA PHE A 322 0.58 -0.72 -8.03
C PHE A 322 -0.93 -0.48 -7.89
N ASP A 323 -1.76 -1.21 -8.70
CA ASP A 323 -3.23 -1.30 -8.74
C ASP A 323 -3.99 0.04 -8.85
N ASP A 324 -3.29 1.15 -9.03
CA ASP A 324 -3.89 2.45 -9.25
C ASP A 324 -3.03 3.30 -10.19
N GLU A 325 -3.65 3.84 -11.22
CA GLU A 325 -3.03 4.81 -12.13
C GLU A 325 -2.49 6.06 -11.40
N GLN A 326 -3.10 6.41 -10.25
CA GLN A 326 -2.69 7.52 -9.41
C GLN A 326 -1.40 7.25 -8.63
N ASN A 327 -0.92 6.00 -8.58
CA ASN A 327 0.39 5.66 -8.04
C ASN A 327 1.52 5.98 -9.04
N MET A 328 1.32 7.03 -9.82
CA MET A 328 2.31 7.63 -10.70
C MET A 328 2.63 9.06 -10.24
N VAL A 329 3.91 9.32 -10.00
CA VAL A 329 4.46 10.65 -9.73
C VAL A 329 5.01 11.20 -11.05
N ARG A 330 4.36 12.21 -11.62
CA ARG A 330 4.82 12.84 -12.86
C ARG A 330 5.54 14.13 -12.54
N ILE A 331 6.75 14.28 -13.08
CA ILE A 331 7.58 15.48 -12.95
C ILE A 331 7.98 15.92 -14.35
N ASP A 332 7.55 17.11 -14.74
CA ASP A 332 7.89 17.72 -16.02
C ASP A 332 9.25 18.42 -15.91
N MET A 333 10.24 17.93 -16.64
CA MET A 333 11.60 18.44 -16.58
C MET A 333 11.76 19.82 -17.24
N SER A 334 10.76 20.29 -17.99
CA SER A 334 10.75 21.67 -18.49
C SER A 334 10.67 22.72 -17.36
N GLU A 335 10.17 22.33 -16.17
CA GLU A 335 10.18 23.19 -14.97
C GLU A 335 11.53 23.21 -14.24
N TYR A 336 12.48 22.32 -14.64
CA TYR A 336 13.76 22.10 -13.97
C TYR A 336 14.96 22.42 -14.88
N MET A 337 14.80 23.41 -15.75
CA MET A 337 15.85 23.87 -16.66
C MET A 337 16.91 24.70 -15.94
N GLU A 338 16.58 25.34 -14.83
CA GLU A 338 17.48 26.22 -14.10
C GLU A 338 18.09 25.53 -12.87
N LYS A 339 19.29 25.94 -12.48
CA LYS A 339 19.99 25.36 -11.32
C LYS A 339 19.19 25.44 -10.01
N TYR A 340 18.48 26.54 -9.80
CA TYR A 340 17.64 26.68 -8.59
C TYR A 340 16.47 25.69 -8.53
N SER A 341 16.00 25.24 -9.67
CA SER A 341 14.90 24.31 -9.74
C SER A 341 15.27 22.92 -9.19
N VAL A 342 16.56 22.55 -9.22
CA VAL A 342 17.05 21.25 -8.68
C VAL A 342 16.78 21.16 -7.17
N SER A 343 16.91 22.25 -6.43
CA SER A 343 16.58 22.27 -5.00
C SER A 343 15.09 22.00 -4.71
N ARG A 344 14.19 22.24 -5.68
CA ARG A 344 12.78 21.89 -5.55
C ARG A 344 12.54 20.38 -5.61
N LEU A 345 13.44 19.61 -6.24
CA LEU A 345 13.33 18.14 -6.29
C LEU A 345 13.64 17.49 -4.95
N ILE A 346 14.71 17.92 -4.28
CA ILE A 346 15.25 17.31 -3.07
C ILE A 346 15.03 18.13 -1.80
N GLY A 347 14.50 19.36 -1.95
CA GLY A 347 14.29 20.34 -0.87
C GLY A 347 15.34 21.44 -0.85
N ALA A 348 14.94 22.62 -0.38
CA ALA A 348 15.82 23.77 -0.24
C ALA A 348 16.77 23.58 0.96
N PRO A 349 18.02 24.07 0.89
CA PRO A 349 18.94 24.04 2.04
C PRO A 349 18.41 24.84 3.24
N PRO A 350 18.88 24.57 4.46
CA PRO A 350 18.50 25.31 5.65
C PRO A 350 18.71 26.84 5.47
N GLY A 351 17.68 27.62 5.82
CA GLY A 351 17.69 29.06 5.72
C GLY A 351 17.19 29.65 4.38
N TYR A 352 16.82 28.82 3.43
CA TYR A 352 16.20 29.25 2.18
C TYR A 352 14.67 29.07 2.23
N VAL A 353 13.96 29.89 1.43
CA VAL A 353 12.49 29.78 1.29
C VAL A 353 12.13 28.41 0.71
N GLY A 354 11.15 27.72 1.30
CA GLY A 354 10.73 26.38 0.90
C GLY A 354 11.44 25.22 1.64
N TYR A 355 12.31 25.50 2.64
CA TYR A 355 12.96 24.45 3.42
C TYR A 355 11.98 23.54 4.14
N GLU A 356 10.89 24.11 4.71
CA GLU A 356 9.88 23.35 5.44
C GLU A 356 8.96 22.51 4.52
N GLU A 357 8.84 22.88 3.27
CA GLU A 357 7.96 22.21 2.30
C GLU A 357 8.54 20.85 1.82
N GLY A 358 9.86 20.65 1.97
CA GLY A 358 10.56 19.48 1.46
C GLY A 358 10.72 19.48 -0.07
N GLY A 359 11.32 18.44 -0.63
CA GLY A 359 11.48 18.31 -2.08
C GLY A 359 10.28 17.63 -2.75
N GLN A 360 9.88 18.09 -3.92
CA GLN A 360 8.74 17.55 -4.65
C GLN A 360 8.91 16.05 -4.95
N LEU A 361 10.09 15.65 -5.41
CA LEU A 361 10.40 14.23 -5.67
C LEU A 361 10.46 13.42 -4.37
N THR A 362 11.23 13.93 -3.39
CA THR A 362 11.47 13.20 -2.14
C THR A 362 10.19 13.05 -1.31
N GLU A 363 9.37 14.09 -1.20
CA GLU A 363 8.08 14.01 -0.49
C GLU A 363 7.05 13.13 -1.21
N ALA A 364 7.00 13.19 -2.56
CA ALA A 364 6.08 12.36 -3.33
C ALA A 364 6.41 10.87 -3.18
N VAL A 365 7.68 10.48 -3.27
CA VAL A 365 8.11 9.09 -3.11
C VAL A 365 8.00 8.64 -1.65
N ARG A 366 8.32 9.50 -0.68
CA ARG A 366 8.13 9.18 0.75
C ARG A 366 6.67 8.86 1.08
N ARG A 367 5.72 9.61 0.48
CA ARG A 367 4.28 9.37 0.67
C ARG A 367 3.76 8.17 -0.13
N LYS A 368 4.38 7.88 -1.28
CA LYS A 368 4.02 6.77 -2.18
C LYS A 368 5.26 5.97 -2.55
N PRO A 369 5.80 5.15 -1.64
CA PRO A 369 7.04 4.40 -1.88
C PRO A 369 6.91 3.34 -2.97
N TYR A 370 5.67 2.93 -3.28
CA TYR A 370 5.32 2.04 -4.39
C TYR A 370 4.66 2.85 -5.50
N SER A 371 5.48 3.38 -6.38
CA SER A 371 5.00 4.25 -7.47
C SER A 371 5.88 4.16 -8.71
N VAL A 372 5.27 4.55 -9.82
CA VAL A 372 6.01 4.87 -11.05
C VAL A 372 6.39 6.35 -11.01
N VAL A 373 7.66 6.66 -11.07
CA VAL A 373 8.16 8.03 -11.16
C VAL A 373 8.47 8.33 -12.60
N LEU A 374 7.69 9.21 -13.21
CA LEU A 374 7.81 9.62 -14.61
C LEU A 374 8.48 11.01 -14.69
N PHE A 375 9.67 11.05 -15.23
CA PHE A 375 10.37 12.29 -15.60
C PHE A 375 10.10 12.57 -17.09
N ASP A 376 9.22 13.52 -17.35
CA ASP A 376 8.83 13.87 -18.71
C ASP A 376 9.81 14.88 -19.31
N GLU A 377 10.17 14.70 -20.59
CA GLU A 377 11.11 15.57 -21.35
C GLU A 377 12.48 15.74 -20.65
N ILE A 378 13.09 14.63 -20.27
CA ILE A 378 14.34 14.60 -19.47
C ILE A 378 15.49 15.37 -20.13
N GLU A 379 15.50 15.53 -21.46
CA GLU A 379 16.48 16.31 -22.21
C GLU A 379 16.49 17.80 -21.87
N LYS A 380 15.39 18.31 -21.29
CA LYS A 380 15.28 19.73 -20.88
C LYS A 380 15.84 19.99 -19.49
N ALA A 381 16.12 18.95 -18.71
CA ALA A 381 16.57 19.07 -17.34
C ALA A 381 17.96 19.73 -17.23
N HIS A 382 18.15 20.53 -16.18
CA HIS A 382 19.49 21.05 -15.85
C HIS A 382 20.47 19.90 -15.56
N PRO A 383 21.76 20.00 -15.92
CA PRO A 383 22.76 18.96 -15.70
C PRO A 383 22.86 18.43 -14.25
N ASP A 384 22.57 19.27 -13.24
CA ASP A 384 22.60 18.87 -11.84
C ASP A 384 21.45 17.89 -11.47
N VAL A 385 20.34 17.84 -12.23
CA VAL A 385 19.28 16.85 -12.07
C VAL A 385 19.82 15.44 -12.29
N PHE A 386 20.70 15.27 -13.29
CA PHE A 386 21.32 13.97 -13.57
C PHE A 386 22.20 13.48 -12.44
N ASN A 387 22.85 14.38 -11.69
CA ASN A 387 23.63 13.99 -10.51
C ASN A 387 22.72 13.42 -9.41
N VAL A 388 21.53 14.00 -9.23
CA VAL A 388 20.50 13.49 -8.30
C VAL A 388 20.00 12.12 -8.77
N LEU A 389 19.68 11.99 -10.06
CA LEU A 389 19.21 10.72 -10.62
C LEU A 389 20.27 9.61 -10.57
N LEU A 390 21.54 9.94 -10.79
CA LEU A 390 22.64 8.98 -10.64
C LEU A 390 22.69 8.39 -9.23
N GLN A 391 22.52 9.22 -8.19
CA GLN A 391 22.48 8.71 -6.82
C GLN A 391 21.31 7.74 -6.61
N VAL A 392 20.12 8.05 -7.16
CA VAL A 392 18.95 7.15 -7.08
C VAL A 392 19.20 5.85 -7.83
N LEU A 393 19.81 5.91 -9.03
CA LEU A 393 20.09 4.74 -9.87
C LEU A 393 21.19 3.82 -9.27
N ASP A 394 22.14 4.39 -8.53
CA ASP A 394 23.24 3.64 -7.92
C ASP A 394 22.89 3.09 -6.55
N ASP A 395 22.39 3.95 -5.65
CA ASP A 395 22.17 3.62 -4.24
C ASP A 395 20.70 3.30 -3.92
N GLY A 396 19.78 3.51 -4.86
CA GLY A 396 18.33 3.33 -4.66
C GLY A 396 17.73 4.22 -3.59
N ARG A 397 18.44 5.26 -3.17
CA ARG A 397 18.01 6.17 -2.11
C ARG A 397 18.59 7.57 -2.33
N ILE A 398 17.95 8.57 -1.74
CA ILE A 398 18.44 9.93 -1.73
C ILE A 398 18.22 10.55 -0.34
N THR A 399 19.15 11.42 0.07
CA THR A 399 18.97 12.20 1.30
C THR A 399 18.40 13.56 0.96
N ASP A 400 17.26 13.90 1.54
CA ASP A 400 16.64 15.20 1.35
C ASP A 400 17.39 16.33 2.09
N SER A 401 16.99 17.57 1.87
CA SER A 401 17.59 18.74 2.52
C SER A 401 17.40 18.78 4.05
N GLN A 402 16.47 17.98 4.58
CA GLN A 402 16.22 17.86 6.03
C GLN A 402 17.01 16.71 6.66
N GLY A 403 17.86 16.03 5.88
CA GLY A 403 18.68 14.91 6.34
C GLY A 403 17.93 13.56 6.38
N ARG A 404 16.70 13.49 5.88
CA ARG A 404 15.93 12.24 5.83
C ARG A 404 16.30 11.45 4.59
N THR A 405 16.50 10.16 4.74
CA THR A 405 16.76 9.25 3.63
C THR A 405 15.44 8.77 3.04
N VAL A 406 15.25 8.98 1.73
CA VAL A 406 14.09 8.52 0.97
C VAL A 406 14.50 7.34 0.10
N ASP A 407 13.78 6.24 0.22
CA ASP A 407 14.05 4.97 -0.44
C ASP A 407 13.28 4.84 -1.76
N PHE A 408 13.98 4.53 -2.85
CA PHE A 408 13.44 4.35 -4.20
C PHE A 408 13.46 2.88 -4.67
N LYS A 409 13.90 1.93 -3.83
CA LYS A 409 14.03 0.52 -4.23
C LYS A 409 12.72 -0.13 -4.68
N ASN A 410 11.58 0.39 -4.23
CA ASN A 410 10.25 -0.09 -4.61
C ASN A 410 9.60 0.74 -5.73
N THR A 411 10.34 1.66 -6.35
CA THR A 411 9.84 2.50 -7.45
C THR A 411 10.27 1.98 -8.80
N ILE A 412 9.56 2.40 -9.83
CA ILE A 412 9.97 2.27 -11.23
C ILE A 412 10.22 3.67 -11.76
N LEU A 413 11.42 3.91 -12.25
CA LEU A 413 11.81 5.18 -12.84
C LEU A 413 11.65 5.12 -14.34
N ILE A 414 10.85 6.04 -14.88
CA ILE A 414 10.64 6.20 -16.32
C ILE A 414 11.02 7.62 -16.73
N MET A 415 11.90 7.73 -17.68
CA MET A 415 12.28 9.00 -18.28
C MET A 415 11.79 9.01 -19.72
N THR A 416 11.12 10.06 -20.16
CA THR A 416 10.72 10.22 -21.55
C THR A 416 11.57 11.27 -22.24
N SER A 417 11.87 11.05 -23.52
CA SER A 417 12.59 12.02 -24.34
C SER A 417 12.10 12.00 -25.80
N ASN A 418 12.18 13.14 -26.43
CA ASN A 418 11.88 13.29 -27.86
C ASN A 418 13.17 13.36 -28.70
N ILE A 419 14.36 13.13 -28.10
CA ILE A 419 15.62 13.06 -28.83
C ILE A 419 15.56 12.00 -29.91
N GLY A 420 16.00 12.31 -31.11
CA GLY A 420 16.03 11.41 -32.25
C GLY A 420 14.68 11.15 -32.89
N ALA A 421 13.60 11.85 -32.48
CA ALA A 421 12.25 11.64 -33.02
C ALA A 421 12.18 11.83 -34.54
N SER A 422 12.92 12.77 -35.12
CA SER A 422 13.00 12.99 -36.57
C SER A 422 13.57 11.77 -37.30
N TYR A 423 14.62 11.15 -36.79
CA TYR A 423 15.20 9.94 -37.40
C TYR A 423 14.23 8.74 -37.36
N LEU A 424 13.40 8.66 -36.31
CA LEU A 424 12.39 7.61 -36.19
C LEU A 424 11.22 7.82 -37.17
N LEU A 425 10.81 9.08 -37.39
CA LEU A 425 9.74 9.40 -38.35
C LEU A 425 10.14 9.10 -39.79
N ASP A 426 11.39 9.40 -40.17
CA ASP A 426 11.90 9.19 -41.53
C ASP A 426 12.46 7.79 -41.78
N GLY A 427 12.75 7.06 -40.69
CA GLY A 427 13.43 5.77 -40.72
C GLY A 427 12.56 4.54 -40.51
N ILE A 428 11.26 4.59 -40.85
CA ILE A 428 10.35 3.46 -40.75
C ILE A 428 10.22 2.73 -42.10
N ASN A 429 10.19 1.41 -42.08
CA ASN A 429 9.83 0.58 -43.19
C ASN A 429 8.30 0.53 -43.34
N GLU A 430 7.82 0.08 -44.51
CA GLU A 430 6.38 -0.11 -44.76
C GLU A 430 5.71 -1.14 -43.82
N ASP A 431 6.49 -2.06 -43.27
CA ASP A 431 6.06 -3.04 -42.25
C ASP A 431 6.01 -2.50 -40.83
N GLY A 432 6.36 -1.22 -40.61
CA GLY A 432 6.39 -0.60 -39.26
C GLY A 432 7.64 -0.90 -38.42
N THR A 433 8.67 -1.53 -39.00
CA THR A 433 9.94 -1.78 -38.35
C THR A 433 10.88 -0.55 -38.50
N ILE A 434 11.71 -0.31 -37.48
CA ILE A 434 12.71 0.78 -37.52
C ILE A 434 13.92 0.29 -38.35
N LYS A 435 14.38 1.10 -39.28
CA LYS A 435 15.61 0.82 -40.02
C LYS A 435 16.83 0.83 -39.08
N PRO A 436 17.77 -0.11 -39.20
CA PRO A 436 18.97 -0.13 -38.35
C PRO A 436 19.80 1.17 -38.40
N GLU A 437 19.76 1.87 -39.53
CA GLU A 437 20.45 3.16 -39.69
C GLU A 437 19.80 4.26 -38.84
N ALA A 438 18.46 4.28 -38.75
CA ALA A 438 17.72 5.22 -37.94
C ALA A 438 17.93 4.94 -36.44
N GLU A 439 17.91 3.67 -36.05
CA GLU A 439 18.22 3.28 -34.68
C GLU A 439 19.65 3.72 -34.27
N ALA A 440 20.63 3.47 -35.13
CA ALA A 440 22.01 3.90 -34.91
C ALA A 440 22.15 5.42 -34.80
N ALA A 441 21.42 6.19 -35.62
CA ALA A 441 21.39 7.64 -35.56
C ALA A 441 20.79 8.15 -34.24
N VAL A 442 19.67 7.59 -33.79
CA VAL A 442 19.05 7.92 -32.50
C VAL A 442 19.99 7.65 -31.34
N MET A 443 20.63 6.46 -31.34
CA MET A 443 21.58 6.08 -30.28
C MET A 443 22.83 6.97 -30.27
N ASN A 444 23.26 7.47 -31.44
CA ASN A 444 24.37 8.42 -31.51
C ASN A 444 23.98 9.78 -30.96
N ASP A 445 22.79 10.28 -31.33
CA ASP A 445 22.24 11.54 -30.81
C ASP A 445 22.06 11.51 -29.30
N LEU A 446 21.57 10.37 -28.78
CA LEU A 446 21.43 10.13 -27.35
C LEU A 446 22.77 10.24 -26.60
N ARG A 447 23.84 9.63 -27.15
CA ARG A 447 25.20 9.68 -26.57
C ARG A 447 25.81 11.09 -26.60
N ASN A 448 25.36 11.92 -27.49
CA ASN A 448 25.80 13.33 -27.57
C ASN A 448 25.11 14.20 -26.51
N HIS A 449 23.86 13.85 -26.11
CA HIS A 449 23.08 14.60 -25.14
C HIS A 449 23.31 14.14 -23.68
N PHE A 450 23.42 12.85 -23.47
CA PHE A 450 23.56 12.27 -22.13
C PHE A 450 24.95 11.72 -21.89
N ARG A 451 25.44 11.91 -20.67
CA ARG A 451 26.73 11.33 -20.27
C ARG A 451 26.66 9.80 -20.34
N PRO A 452 27.71 9.13 -20.84
CA PRO A 452 27.75 7.65 -20.89
C PRO A 452 27.53 6.99 -19.54
N GLU A 453 27.98 7.63 -18.46
CA GLU A 453 27.78 7.20 -17.08
C GLU A 453 26.30 7.06 -16.74
N PHE A 454 25.46 8.03 -17.13
CA PHE A 454 24.02 7.98 -16.90
C PHE A 454 23.33 6.88 -17.71
N LEU A 455 23.64 6.76 -19.00
CA LEU A 455 23.06 5.76 -19.88
C LEU A 455 23.38 4.33 -19.43
N ASN A 456 24.59 4.08 -18.90
CA ASN A 456 25.01 2.78 -18.42
C ASN A 456 24.35 2.35 -17.10
N ARG A 457 23.66 3.25 -16.41
CA ARG A 457 22.92 2.95 -15.15
C ARG A 457 21.46 2.59 -15.39
N LEU A 458 20.98 2.86 -16.61
CA LEU A 458 19.61 2.50 -16.99
C LEU A 458 19.52 1.01 -17.29
N ASP A 459 18.41 0.39 -16.88
CA ASP A 459 18.15 -1.02 -17.19
C ASP A 459 17.91 -1.23 -18.67
N GLU A 460 17.07 -0.36 -19.28
CA GLU A 460 16.74 -0.46 -20.69
C GLU A 460 16.47 0.94 -21.31
N THR A 461 16.94 1.10 -22.55
CA THR A 461 16.54 2.22 -23.43
C THR A 461 15.60 1.69 -24.48
N ILE A 462 14.39 2.24 -24.56
CA ILE A 462 13.30 1.72 -25.38
C ILE A 462 12.91 2.73 -26.45
N LEU A 463 12.94 2.30 -27.69
CA LEU A 463 12.53 3.07 -28.85
C LEU A 463 11.05 2.86 -29.14
N PHE A 464 10.25 3.90 -29.01
CA PHE A 464 8.83 3.89 -29.36
C PHE A 464 8.68 4.17 -30.85
N LYS A 465 8.04 3.22 -31.53
CA LYS A 465 7.76 3.33 -32.96
C LYS A 465 6.62 4.31 -33.21
N PRO A 466 6.67 5.13 -34.27
CA PRO A 466 5.51 5.87 -34.73
C PRO A 466 4.33 4.95 -35.02
N LEU A 467 3.12 5.43 -34.74
CA LEU A 467 1.91 4.63 -34.86
C LEU A 467 1.51 4.43 -36.33
N THR A 468 1.20 3.19 -36.69
CA THR A 468 0.63 2.86 -38.02
C THR A 468 -0.87 3.14 -38.03
N LYS A 469 -1.47 3.22 -39.23
CA LYS A 469 -2.93 3.41 -39.38
C LYS A 469 -3.74 2.29 -38.66
N SER A 470 -3.23 1.08 -38.68
CA SER A 470 -3.87 -0.05 -37.98
C SER A 470 -3.82 0.15 -36.46
N ASN A 471 -2.72 0.65 -35.93
CA ASN A 471 -2.57 0.95 -34.49
C ASN A 471 -3.53 2.06 -34.05
N ILE A 472 -3.66 3.13 -34.85
CA ILE A 472 -4.62 4.21 -34.60
C ILE A 472 -6.05 3.69 -34.56
N SER A 473 -6.43 2.78 -35.44
CA SER A 473 -7.76 2.13 -35.43
C SER A 473 -7.99 1.35 -34.10
N GLY A 474 -6.97 0.64 -33.61
CA GLY A 474 -7.02 -0.02 -32.30
C GLY A 474 -7.22 0.97 -31.14
N ILE A 475 -6.48 2.07 -31.14
CA ILE A 475 -6.58 3.12 -30.12
C ILE A 475 -7.98 3.76 -30.11
N ILE A 476 -8.56 4.02 -31.30
CA ILE A 476 -9.92 4.56 -31.42
C ILE A 476 -10.94 3.64 -30.72
N ASN A 477 -10.81 2.32 -30.87
CA ASN A 477 -11.71 1.39 -30.21
C ASN A 477 -11.58 1.48 -28.68
N LEU A 478 -10.36 1.53 -28.15
CA LEU A 478 -10.12 1.70 -26.70
C LEU A 478 -10.71 3.01 -26.16
N LEU A 479 -10.56 4.12 -26.87
CA LEU A 479 -11.14 5.41 -26.49
C LEU A 479 -12.67 5.38 -26.51
N VAL A 480 -13.29 4.69 -27.48
CA VAL A 480 -14.74 4.53 -27.55
C VAL A 480 -15.24 3.65 -26.40
N ASP A 481 -14.52 2.59 -26.08
CA ASP A 481 -14.88 1.72 -24.95
C ASP A 481 -14.77 2.47 -23.60
N ASP A 482 -13.75 3.29 -23.41
CA ASP A 482 -13.61 4.12 -22.22
C ASP A 482 -14.73 5.19 -22.15
N LEU A 483 -15.06 5.81 -23.26
CA LEU A 483 -16.19 6.74 -23.35
C LEU A 483 -17.52 6.07 -23.01
N ASN A 484 -17.74 4.84 -23.53
CA ASN A 484 -18.95 4.08 -23.21
C ASN A 484 -19.04 3.70 -21.74
N LYS A 485 -17.93 3.37 -21.07
CA LYS A 485 -17.90 3.16 -19.62
C LYS A 485 -18.34 4.40 -18.85
N ARG A 486 -17.88 5.59 -19.25
CA ARG A 486 -18.29 6.86 -18.62
C ARG A 486 -19.75 7.25 -18.89
N LEU A 487 -20.31 6.77 -20.00
CA LEU A 487 -21.70 7.04 -20.39
C LEU A 487 -22.68 5.97 -19.87
N ALA A 488 -22.19 4.89 -19.30
CA ALA A 488 -23.00 3.79 -18.79
C ALA A 488 -24.04 4.26 -17.75
N ASP A 489 -23.66 5.15 -16.86
CA ASP A 489 -24.56 5.74 -15.85
C ASP A 489 -25.72 6.56 -16.47
N LYS A 490 -25.59 6.97 -17.73
CA LYS A 490 -26.59 7.72 -18.49
C LYS A 490 -27.37 6.85 -19.47
N GLU A 491 -27.13 5.53 -19.47
CA GLU A 491 -27.72 4.56 -20.40
C GLU A 491 -27.50 4.92 -21.90
N ILE A 492 -26.39 5.60 -22.21
CA ILE A 492 -26.00 6.00 -23.56
C ILE A 492 -24.82 5.16 -24.01
N SER A 493 -24.87 4.60 -25.23
CA SER A 493 -23.75 3.93 -25.86
C SER A 493 -23.45 4.55 -27.23
N ILE A 494 -22.16 4.67 -27.55
CA ILE A 494 -21.65 5.18 -28.82
C ILE A 494 -21.03 4.02 -29.61
N ARG A 495 -21.38 3.90 -30.87
CA ARG A 495 -20.73 2.98 -31.82
C ARG A 495 -20.25 3.76 -33.04
N LEU A 496 -18.99 3.59 -33.37
CA LEU A 496 -18.43 4.15 -34.61
C LEU A 496 -18.60 3.17 -35.78
N THR A 497 -19.05 3.70 -36.90
CA THR A 497 -19.04 2.95 -38.18
C THR A 497 -17.63 2.86 -38.73
N ASP A 498 -17.32 1.87 -39.55
CA ASP A 498 -16.01 1.69 -40.16
C ASP A 498 -15.60 2.92 -41.02
N ALA A 499 -16.57 3.52 -41.72
CA ALA A 499 -16.34 4.77 -42.46
C ALA A 499 -15.94 5.94 -41.53
N ALA A 500 -16.58 6.06 -40.36
CA ALA A 500 -16.20 7.10 -39.38
C ALA A 500 -14.81 6.84 -38.79
N LYS A 501 -14.47 5.57 -38.51
CA LYS A 501 -13.13 5.20 -38.05
C LYS A 501 -12.06 5.53 -39.09
N GLN A 502 -12.28 5.18 -40.35
CA GLN A 502 -11.36 5.52 -41.45
C GLN A 502 -11.16 7.05 -41.57
N HIS A 503 -12.23 7.83 -41.47
CA HIS A 503 -12.15 9.28 -41.54
C HIS A 503 -11.31 9.86 -40.41
N ILE A 504 -11.41 9.31 -39.17
CA ILE A 504 -10.59 9.73 -38.02
C ILE A 504 -9.13 9.34 -38.21
N VAL A 505 -8.84 8.21 -38.85
CA VAL A 505 -7.47 7.74 -39.11
C VAL A 505 -6.77 8.55 -40.18
N GLU A 506 -7.55 9.14 -41.15
CA GLU A 506 -7.01 9.90 -42.28
C GLU A 506 -6.82 11.39 -41.97
N ASN A 507 -7.51 11.94 -40.99
CA ASN A 507 -7.44 13.34 -40.55
C ASN A 507 -6.84 13.49 -39.17
#